data_c9fa3e400fdcbbbb2b2db23be1e115fe
#
_entry.id   c9fa3e400fdcbbbb2b2db23be1e115fe
#
_cell.length_a   1.000
_cell.length_b   1.000
_cell.length_c   1.000
_cell.angle_alpha   90.00
_cell.angle_beta   90.00
_cell.angle_gamma   90.00
#
_symmetry.space_group_name_H-M   'P 1'
#
loop_
_entity.id
_entity.type
_entity.pdbx_description
1 polymer ?
#
loop_
_entity_poly.entity_id
_entity_poly.type
_entity_poly.pdbx_seq_one_letter_code
_entity_poly.pdbx_strand_id
1 'polypeptide(L)'
;MYDDNPTINNLSKVINEAKQGEVYAPEVEESSYDKHYYIESYGCAMNFSDSEIVASILADNGYGSTKDMAEADLILVNTCSIREKAEETVRNRLKVYNSFKKKKKGLLIGVLGCMAERLKGKFLEQEKLVDMVLGPDAYRDLPNLIASAQDGDRGVNVLLSREETYADISPVRLGNNGISGFISIMRGCDNMCSFCVVPFTRGRERSRDPFSIVAEAEQMRKEGFKEITLLGQNVDSYKWVNPETNEAVSFAELLVLVAKVDERVRVRFSTSHPKDIDDEVLFAIRDYANICNYIHLPVQSGSSRILELMNRKYTREWYQKKIKRIYEIIPDCTVSSDTVSYTHLTLPTIYSV
;
A
#
# COMPACT_ATOMS: atom_id res chain seq x y z
N MET A 1 36.99 -10.71 27.54
CA MET A 1 37.50 -10.91 26.18
C MET A 1 36.28 -11.07 25.28
N TYR A 2 35.89 -10.00 24.67
CA TYR A 2 34.84 -10.04 23.63
C TYR A 2 35.58 -10.01 22.31
N ASP A 3 35.40 -11.05 21.50
CA ASP A 3 35.97 -11.15 20.16
C ASP A 3 35.41 -10.05 19.26
N ASP A 4 36.29 -9.19 18.78
CA ASP A 4 35.99 -8.22 17.72
C ASP A 4 35.74 -8.98 16.42
N ASN A 5 34.46 -9.06 16.03
CA ASN A 5 34.07 -9.55 14.73
C ASN A 5 33.99 -8.36 13.75
N PRO A 6 34.94 -8.20 12.81
CA PRO A 6 35.07 -6.98 12.01
C PRO A 6 34.08 -6.87 10.81
N THR A 7 33.09 -7.74 10.72
CA THR A 7 32.22 -7.84 9.53
C THR A 7 30.90 -7.05 9.58
N ILE A 8 30.61 -6.36 10.65
CA ILE A 8 29.32 -5.62 10.75
C ILE A 8 29.46 -4.08 10.60
N ASN A 9 30.66 -3.53 10.66
CA ASN A 9 30.87 -2.08 10.78
C ASN A 9 31.18 -1.31 9.49
N ASN A 10 30.99 -1.88 8.30
CA ASN A 10 31.29 -1.17 7.05
C ASN A 10 30.17 -1.17 6.00
N LEU A 11 28.93 -1.28 6.42
CA LEU A 11 27.81 -0.84 5.60
C LEU A 11 27.42 0.58 6.03
N SER A 12 28.20 1.57 5.60
CA SER A 12 27.70 2.93 5.50
C SER A 12 26.49 2.87 4.55
N LYS A 13 25.30 2.81 5.11
CA LYS A 13 24.06 3.03 4.36
C LYS A 13 24.10 4.47 3.87
N VAL A 14 24.65 4.69 2.70
CA VAL A 14 24.43 5.91 1.96
C VAL A 14 22.97 5.85 1.57
N ILE A 15 22.12 6.48 2.38
CA ILE A 15 20.72 6.72 2.03
C ILE A 15 20.78 7.75 0.89
N ASN A 16 20.66 7.26 -0.32
CA ASN A 16 20.55 8.14 -1.47
C ASN A 16 19.09 8.60 -1.58
N GLU A 17 18.78 9.75 -0.97
CA GLU A 17 17.43 10.33 -1.01
C GLU A 17 16.96 10.64 -2.46
N ALA A 18 17.88 10.79 -3.40
CA ALA A 18 17.57 10.97 -4.82
C ALA A 18 16.95 9.68 -5.44
N LYS A 19 17.16 8.52 -4.81
CA LYS A 19 16.59 7.23 -5.22
C LYS A 19 15.21 6.94 -4.63
N GLN A 20 14.68 7.79 -3.77
CA GLN A 20 13.30 7.67 -3.32
C GLN A 20 12.37 7.99 -4.49
N GLY A 21 11.69 6.98 -5.01
CA GLY A 21 10.83 7.08 -6.20
C GLY A 21 11.48 6.55 -7.48
N GLU A 22 12.66 5.92 -7.41
CA GLU A 22 13.21 5.21 -8.58
C GLU A 22 12.20 4.18 -9.07
N VAL A 23 11.87 4.31 -10.35
CA VAL A 23 11.03 3.36 -11.05
C VAL A 23 11.85 2.09 -11.28
N TYR A 24 11.41 1.01 -10.68
CA TYR A 24 11.90 -0.30 -11.02
C TYR A 24 11.00 -0.87 -12.11
N ALA A 25 11.49 -0.91 -13.35
CA ALA A 25 10.87 -1.74 -14.37
C ALA A 25 11.56 -3.11 -14.33
N PRO A 26 10.82 -4.22 -14.19
CA PRO A 26 11.40 -5.54 -14.37
C PRO A 26 12.03 -5.64 -15.75
N GLU A 27 13.10 -6.42 -15.88
CA GLU A 27 13.54 -6.91 -17.18
C GLU A 27 12.45 -7.89 -17.67
N VAL A 28 11.40 -7.35 -18.27
CA VAL A 28 10.45 -8.15 -19.03
C VAL A 28 11.17 -8.49 -20.32
N GLU A 29 11.22 -9.77 -20.67
CA GLU A 29 11.56 -10.19 -22.04
C GLU A 29 10.84 -9.25 -23.01
N GLU A 30 11.55 -8.76 -24.02
CA GLU A 30 11.03 -7.84 -25.05
C GLU A 30 9.81 -8.45 -25.74
N SER A 31 8.68 -8.44 -25.09
CA SER A 31 7.40 -8.49 -25.78
C SER A 31 7.27 -7.13 -26.44
N SER A 32 7.21 -7.11 -27.77
CA SER A 32 7.12 -5.89 -28.57
C SER A 32 5.79 -5.20 -28.32
N TYR A 33 5.72 -4.43 -27.25
CA TYR A 33 4.60 -3.52 -27.03
C TYR A 33 4.79 -2.28 -27.90
N ASP A 34 3.77 -1.90 -28.64
CA ASP A 34 3.79 -0.69 -29.49
C ASP A 34 3.72 0.59 -28.66
N LYS A 35 3.22 0.52 -27.44
CA LYS A 35 3.06 1.65 -26.53
C LYS A 35 3.71 1.36 -25.18
N HIS A 36 4.26 2.40 -24.56
CA HIS A 36 4.97 2.29 -23.29
C HIS A 36 4.39 3.20 -22.22
N TYR A 37 4.34 2.69 -20.98
CA TYR A 37 4.01 3.50 -19.81
C TYR A 37 5.19 3.64 -18.87
N TYR A 38 5.26 4.79 -18.23
CA TYR A 38 6.15 5.10 -17.13
C TYR A 38 5.30 5.37 -15.89
N ILE A 39 5.58 4.71 -14.75
CA ILE A 39 4.80 4.87 -13.52
C ILE A 39 5.70 5.20 -12.32
N GLU A 40 5.37 6.26 -11.61
CA GLU A 40 5.98 6.62 -10.33
C GLU A 40 4.98 6.40 -9.19
N SER A 41 5.44 5.76 -8.10
CA SER A 41 4.63 5.51 -6.92
C SER A 41 5.17 6.27 -5.72
N TYR A 42 4.34 7.12 -5.14
CA TYR A 42 4.66 7.90 -3.94
C TYR A 42 3.72 7.53 -2.81
N GLY A 43 4.27 7.32 -1.60
CA GLY A 43 3.46 7.10 -0.40
C GLY A 43 3.74 5.79 0.32
N CYS A 44 2.71 5.00 0.56
CA CYS A 44 2.81 3.76 1.34
C CYS A 44 2.86 2.50 0.44
N ALA A 45 3.14 1.34 1.06
CA ALA A 45 3.15 0.04 0.38
C ALA A 45 1.86 -0.26 -0.40
N MET A 46 0.69 0.21 0.09
CA MET A 46 -0.57 0.06 -0.63
C MET A 46 -0.60 0.81 -1.97
N ASN A 47 0.01 2.01 -2.07
CA ASN A 47 0.10 2.71 -3.36
C ASN A 47 1.02 1.96 -4.31
N PHE A 48 2.08 1.35 -3.79
CA PHE A 48 2.97 0.51 -4.59
C PHE A 48 2.23 -0.72 -5.11
N SER A 49 1.54 -1.46 -4.26
CA SER A 49 0.70 -2.60 -4.66
C SER A 49 -0.39 -2.20 -5.66
N ASP A 50 -1.01 -1.03 -5.48
CA ASP A 50 -1.96 -0.48 -6.46
C ASP A 50 -1.30 -0.22 -7.82
N SER A 51 -0.04 0.22 -7.85
CA SER A 51 0.69 0.42 -9.11
C SER A 51 1.01 -0.90 -9.81
N GLU A 52 1.21 -1.99 -9.09
CA GLU A 52 1.37 -3.34 -9.65
C GLU A 52 0.08 -3.83 -10.31
N ILE A 53 -1.10 -3.52 -9.72
CA ILE A 53 -2.41 -3.77 -10.33
C ILE A 53 -2.60 -2.95 -11.61
N VAL A 54 -2.27 -1.66 -11.56
CA VAL A 54 -2.33 -0.76 -12.73
C VAL A 54 -1.41 -1.26 -13.85
N ALA A 55 -0.21 -1.71 -13.52
CA ALA A 55 0.73 -2.29 -14.48
C ALA A 55 0.16 -3.52 -15.18
N SER A 56 -0.55 -4.39 -14.44
CA SER A 56 -1.22 -5.56 -15.00
C SER A 56 -2.33 -5.16 -15.98
N ILE A 57 -3.20 -4.22 -15.57
CA ILE A 57 -4.25 -3.70 -16.45
C ILE A 57 -3.66 -3.11 -17.75
N LEU A 58 -2.55 -2.39 -17.66
CA LEU A 58 -1.89 -1.80 -18.82
C LEU A 58 -1.26 -2.87 -19.72
N ALA A 59 -0.61 -3.89 -19.15
CA ALA A 59 -0.05 -5.00 -19.92
C ALA A 59 -1.13 -5.74 -20.71
N ASP A 60 -2.29 -6.01 -20.11
CA ASP A 60 -3.45 -6.64 -20.76
C ASP A 60 -4.02 -5.76 -21.89
N ASN A 61 -3.73 -4.45 -21.87
CA ASN A 61 -4.17 -3.49 -22.89
C ASN A 61 -3.04 -3.05 -23.84
N GLY A 62 -1.96 -3.82 -23.93
CA GLY A 62 -0.91 -3.65 -24.95
C GLY A 62 0.12 -2.56 -24.61
N TYR A 63 0.28 -2.20 -23.33
CA TYR A 63 1.31 -1.26 -22.90
C TYR A 63 2.46 -1.98 -22.19
N GLY A 64 3.69 -1.78 -22.68
CA GLY A 64 4.92 -2.20 -21.99
C GLY A 64 5.40 -1.18 -20.96
N SER A 65 6.11 -1.63 -19.94
CA SER A 65 6.76 -0.72 -18.98
C SER A 65 8.06 -0.15 -19.54
N THR A 66 8.35 1.13 -19.24
CA THR A 66 9.67 1.73 -19.54
C THR A 66 10.24 2.46 -18.32
N LYS A 67 11.58 2.50 -18.24
CA LYS A 67 12.32 3.31 -17.26
C LYS A 67 12.62 4.71 -17.76
N ASP A 68 12.48 4.95 -19.05
CA ASP A 68 12.76 6.26 -19.66
C ASP A 68 11.45 7.00 -19.96
N MET A 69 11.25 8.12 -19.28
CA MET A 69 10.11 9.00 -19.54
C MET A 69 10.05 9.53 -20.96
N ALA A 70 11.19 9.59 -21.67
CA ALA A 70 11.21 10.06 -23.06
C ALA A 70 10.59 9.06 -24.03
N GLU A 71 10.63 7.78 -23.72
CA GLU A 71 10.03 6.70 -24.51
C GLU A 71 8.55 6.53 -24.20
N ALA A 72 8.09 6.94 -23.01
CA ALA A 72 6.73 6.73 -22.57
C ALA A 72 5.69 7.42 -23.46
N ASP A 73 4.58 6.74 -23.72
CA ASP A 73 3.35 7.27 -24.32
C ASP A 73 2.34 7.66 -23.24
N LEU A 74 2.53 7.12 -22.04
CA LEU A 74 1.70 7.34 -20.87
C LEU A 74 2.60 7.49 -19.63
N ILE A 75 2.48 8.60 -18.92
CA ILE A 75 3.12 8.81 -17.63
C ILE A 75 2.03 8.78 -16.55
N LEU A 76 2.20 7.89 -15.57
CA LEU A 76 1.30 7.75 -14.43
C LEU A 76 2.02 8.11 -13.14
N VAL A 77 1.34 8.82 -12.24
CA VAL A 77 1.83 9.07 -10.90
C VAL A 77 0.79 8.61 -9.87
N ASN A 78 1.14 7.59 -9.12
CA ASN A 78 0.30 7.07 -8.04
C ASN A 78 0.70 7.72 -6.72
N THR A 79 -0.27 8.31 -6.01
CA THR A 79 0.05 9.24 -4.94
C THR A 79 -0.77 8.99 -3.67
N CYS A 80 -0.11 9.27 -2.54
CA CYS A 80 -0.73 9.27 -1.22
C CYS A 80 -1.34 10.65 -0.90
N SER A 81 -2.35 10.66 -0.05
CA SER A 81 -3.03 11.89 0.41
C SER A 81 -2.77 12.24 1.87
N ILE A 82 -1.84 11.54 2.53
CA ILE A 82 -1.65 11.64 3.99
C ILE A 82 -0.77 12.83 4.37
N ARG A 83 0.14 13.26 3.47
CA ARG A 83 1.14 14.28 3.78
C ARG A 83 1.12 15.40 2.74
N GLU A 84 1.09 16.63 3.21
CA GLU A 84 1.14 17.85 2.39
C GLU A 84 2.39 17.88 1.48
N LYS A 85 3.54 17.44 2.01
CA LYS A 85 4.78 17.30 1.24
C LYS A 85 4.65 16.34 0.06
N ALA A 86 3.79 15.32 0.15
CA ALA A 86 3.57 14.41 -0.97
C ALA A 86 2.84 15.10 -2.13
N GLU A 87 1.88 15.97 -1.84
CA GLU A 87 1.21 16.77 -2.88
C GLU A 87 2.16 17.74 -3.56
N GLU A 88 2.99 18.42 -2.79
CA GLU A 88 4.01 19.33 -3.32
C GLU A 88 4.99 18.58 -4.24
N THR A 89 5.44 17.41 -3.82
CA THR A 89 6.29 16.54 -4.64
C THR A 89 5.63 16.22 -5.97
N VAL A 90 4.35 15.81 -5.95
CA VAL A 90 3.59 15.50 -7.17
C VAL A 90 3.48 16.73 -8.08
N ARG A 91 3.12 17.89 -7.53
CA ARG A 91 3.03 19.14 -8.32
C ARG A 91 4.38 19.52 -8.95
N ASN A 92 5.47 19.29 -8.26
CA ASN A 92 6.82 19.51 -8.81
C ASN A 92 7.15 18.48 -9.91
N ARG A 93 6.76 17.21 -9.75
CA ARG A 93 6.91 16.20 -10.81
C ARG A 93 6.09 16.53 -12.05
N LEU A 94 4.87 17.03 -11.90
CA LEU A 94 4.06 17.48 -13.04
C LEU A 94 4.77 18.57 -13.89
N LYS A 95 5.54 19.47 -13.27
CA LYS A 95 6.36 20.44 -14.00
C LYS A 95 7.42 19.75 -14.87
N VAL A 96 8.02 18.67 -14.37
CA VAL A 96 8.98 17.85 -15.13
C VAL A 96 8.28 17.16 -16.30
N TYR A 97 7.13 16.50 -16.05
CA TYR A 97 6.36 15.81 -17.11
C TYR A 97 5.92 16.75 -18.22
N ASN A 98 5.63 18.02 -17.90
CA ASN A 98 5.33 19.04 -18.89
C ASN A 98 6.45 19.21 -19.92
N SER A 99 7.71 19.10 -19.50
CA SER A 99 8.84 19.21 -20.42
C SER A 99 8.87 18.08 -21.46
N PHE A 100 8.43 16.88 -21.07
CA PHE A 100 8.29 15.74 -21.99
C PHE A 100 7.04 15.88 -22.87
N LYS A 101 5.90 16.30 -22.30
CA LYS A 101 4.66 16.53 -23.06
C LYS A 101 4.82 17.57 -24.16
N LYS A 102 5.65 18.61 -23.95
CA LYS A 102 5.99 19.60 -24.97
C LYS A 102 6.83 19.03 -26.11
N LYS A 103 7.65 18.01 -25.84
CA LYS A 103 8.53 17.38 -26.82
C LYS A 103 7.82 16.25 -27.58
N LYS A 104 7.00 15.47 -26.91
CA LYS A 104 6.27 14.31 -27.48
C LYS A 104 4.78 14.62 -27.54
N LYS A 105 4.30 14.95 -28.76
CA LYS A 105 2.86 15.13 -29.01
C LYS A 105 2.14 13.78 -28.78
N GLY A 106 1.01 13.81 -28.06
CA GLY A 106 0.24 12.60 -27.75
C GLY A 106 0.66 11.91 -26.44
N LEU A 107 1.71 12.37 -25.73
CA LEU A 107 2.03 11.90 -24.40
C LEU A 107 0.89 12.22 -23.42
N LEU A 108 0.35 11.19 -22.77
CA LEU A 108 -0.70 11.31 -21.76
C LEU A 108 -0.13 11.32 -20.35
N ILE A 109 -0.77 12.09 -19.46
CA ILE A 109 -0.39 12.15 -18.04
C ILE A 109 -1.60 11.82 -17.17
N GLY A 110 -1.47 10.79 -16.32
CA GLY A 110 -2.50 10.38 -15.38
C GLY A 110 -2.05 10.49 -13.93
N VAL A 111 -2.97 10.89 -13.05
CA VAL A 111 -2.78 10.93 -11.59
C VAL A 111 -3.70 9.90 -10.94
N LEU A 112 -3.10 9.03 -10.12
CA LEU A 112 -3.76 7.87 -9.52
C LEU A 112 -3.73 7.96 -7.99
N GLY A 113 -4.58 7.16 -7.35
CA GLY A 113 -4.50 6.84 -5.94
C GLY A 113 -5.25 7.81 -5.01
N CYS A 114 -4.88 7.83 -3.74
CA CYS A 114 -5.62 8.54 -2.69
C CYS A 114 -5.69 10.06 -2.89
N MET A 115 -4.66 10.68 -3.49
CA MET A 115 -4.68 12.10 -3.80
C MET A 115 -5.67 12.41 -4.92
N ALA A 116 -5.72 11.55 -5.94
CA ALA A 116 -6.68 11.63 -7.03
C ALA A 116 -8.12 11.60 -6.49
N GLU A 117 -8.42 10.64 -5.61
CA GLU A 117 -9.72 10.50 -4.95
C GLU A 117 -10.09 11.74 -4.13
N ARG A 118 -9.16 12.29 -3.35
CA ARG A 118 -9.42 13.44 -2.49
C ARG A 118 -9.65 14.73 -3.26
N LEU A 119 -8.86 14.98 -4.28
CA LEU A 119 -8.90 16.23 -5.06
C LEU A 119 -9.94 16.18 -6.18
N LYS A 120 -10.25 15.01 -6.70
CA LYS A 120 -11.29 14.75 -7.72
C LYS A 120 -11.13 15.66 -8.95
N GLY A 121 -12.24 16.12 -9.50
CA GLY A 121 -12.28 17.01 -10.65
C GLY A 121 -11.54 18.34 -10.46
N LYS A 122 -11.45 18.85 -9.22
CA LYS A 122 -10.68 20.08 -8.93
C LYS A 122 -9.22 19.97 -9.35
N PHE A 123 -8.65 18.75 -9.33
CA PHE A 123 -7.28 18.53 -9.75
C PHE A 123 -7.09 18.82 -11.26
N LEU A 124 -8.04 18.36 -12.10
CA LEU A 124 -8.01 18.68 -13.54
C LEU A 124 -8.19 20.17 -13.82
N GLU A 125 -8.99 20.87 -13.03
CA GLU A 125 -9.20 22.33 -13.17
C GLU A 125 -7.91 23.10 -12.87
N GLN A 126 -7.20 22.68 -11.81
CA GLN A 126 -5.95 23.32 -11.38
C GLN A 126 -4.75 22.94 -12.24
N GLU A 127 -4.66 21.68 -12.66
CA GLU A 127 -3.50 21.13 -13.37
C GLU A 127 -3.88 20.79 -14.82
N LYS A 128 -3.74 21.77 -15.70
CA LYS A 128 -4.08 21.62 -17.13
C LYS A 128 -3.26 20.57 -17.88
N LEU A 129 -2.17 20.10 -17.28
CA LEU A 129 -1.26 19.11 -17.84
C LEU A 129 -1.77 17.67 -17.69
N VAL A 130 -2.66 17.44 -16.72
CA VAL A 130 -3.18 16.12 -16.41
C VAL A 130 -4.36 15.80 -17.31
N ASP A 131 -4.31 14.65 -17.97
CA ASP A 131 -5.34 14.20 -18.88
C ASP A 131 -6.37 13.32 -18.17
N MET A 132 -5.94 12.57 -17.14
CA MET A 132 -6.82 11.66 -16.40
C MET A 132 -6.53 11.61 -14.90
N VAL A 133 -7.60 11.43 -14.11
CA VAL A 133 -7.55 11.32 -12.63
C VAL A 133 -8.37 10.12 -12.20
N LEU A 134 -7.73 9.14 -11.51
CA LEU A 134 -8.37 7.91 -11.06
C LEU A 134 -8.19 7.68 -9.55
N GLY A 135 -9.31 7.43 -8.88
CA GLY A 135 -9.30 6.96 -7.50
C GLY A 135 -8.84 5.51 -7.36
N PRO A 136 -8.55 5.04 -6.12
CA PRO A 136 -8.02 3.70 -5.88
C PRO A 136 -8.94 2.54 -6.32
N ASP A 137 -10.24 2.78 -6.43
CA ASP A 137 -11.22 1.76 -6.81
C ASP A 137 -11.66 1.85 -8.28
N ALA A 138 -11.02 2.73 -9.07
CA ALA A 138 -11.40 3.01 -10.45
C ALA A 138 -10.37 2.54 -11.49
N TYR A 139 -9.35 1.77 -11.11
CA TYR A 139 -8.26 1.39 -12.01
C TYR A 139 -8.71 0.58 -13.22
N ARG A 140 -9.81 -0.20 -13.11
CA ARG A 140 -10.37 -0.95 -14.26
C ARG A 140 -10.87 -0.04 -15.38
N ASP A 141 -11.16 1.23 -15.07
CA ASP A 141 -11.60 2.21 -16.08
C ASP A 141 -10.43 2.92 -16.79
N LEU A 142 -9.20 2.63 -16.39
CA LEU A 142 -8.01 3.24 -16.96
C LEU A 142 -7.94 3.13 -18.51
N PRO A 143 -8.23 1.97 -19.12
CA PRO A 143 -8.23 1.86 -20.59
C PRO A 143 -9.22 2.80 -21.27
N ASN A 144 -10.43 2.95 -20.72
CA ASN A 144 -11.43 3.86 -21.27
C ASN A 144 -11.00 5.32 -21.16
N LEU A 145 -10.42 5.71 -20.01
CA LEU A 145 -9.91 7.08 -19.83
C LEU A 145 -8.70 7.37 -20.73
N ILE A 146 -7.85 6.38 -21.00
CA ILE A 146 -6.77 6.51 -21.98
C ILE A 146 -7.34 6.74 -23.39
N ALA A 147 -8.35 5.97 -23.80
CA ALA A 147 -9.00 6.12 -25.10
C ALA A 147 -9.62 7.52 -25.25
N SER A 148 -10.41 7.96 -24.26
CA SER A 148 -10.99 9.33 -24.23
C SER A 148 -9.91 10.41 -24.32
N ALA A 149 -8.80 10.22 -23.58
CA ALA A 149 -7.71 11.20 -23.58
C ALA A 149 -6.95 11.25 -24.94
N GLN A 150 -6.89 10.14 -25.68
CA GLN A 150 -6.35 10.11 -27.05
C GLN A 150 -7.24 10.88 -28.03
N ASP A 151 -8.54 10.92 -27.79
CA ASP A 151 -9.51 11.72 -28.56
C ASP A 151 -9.53 13.21 -28.17
N GLY A 152 -8.76 13.59 -27.14
CA GLY A 152 -8.58 14.97 -26.68
C GLY A 152 -9.46 15.35 -25.48
N ASP A 153 -10.23 14.43 -24.94
CA ASP A 153 -11.02 14.65 -23.74
C ASP A 153 -10.17 14.49 -22.47
N ARG A 154 -10.66 15.01 -21.35
CA ARG A 154 -10.02 14.87 -20.03
C ARG A 154 -10.98 14.18 -19.09
N GLY A 155 -10.55 13.08 -18.48
CA GLY A 155 -11.42 12.21 -17.71
C GLY A 155 -11.11 12.12 -16.22
N VAL A 156 -12.17 11.95 -15.41
CA VAL A 156 -12.08 11.69 -13.97
C VAL A 156 -12.94 10.49 -13.61
N ASN A 157 -12.36 9.51 -12.95
CA ASN A 157 -13.12 8.46 -12.28
C ASN A 157 -12.60 8.29 -10.85
N VAL A 158 -13.41 8.69 -9.88
CA VAL A 158 -13.10 8.68 -8.43
C VAL A 158 -14.27 8.03 -7.66
N LEU A 159 -14.82 6.98 -8.24
CA LEU A 159 -15.87 6.19 -7.60
C LEU A 159 -15.26 5.32 -6.51
N LEU A 160 -15.77 5.45 -5.27
CA LEU A 160 -15.48 4.51 -4.19
C LEU A 160 -16.41 3.30 -4.29
N SER A 161 -15.86 2.15 -4.60
CA SER A 161 -16.59 0.88 -4.66
C SER A 161 -16.88 0.34 -3.25
N ARG A 162 -17.92 -0.49 -3.16
CA ARG A 162 -18.22 -1.29 -1.95
C ARG A 162 -17.73 -2.73 -2.06
N GLU A 163 -17.31 -3.16 -3.24
CA GLU A 163 -16.99 -4.56 -3.55
C GLU A 163 -15.61 -4.76 -4.15
N GLU A 164 -15.04 -3.74 -4.83
CA GLU A 164 -13.79 -3.88 -5.56
C GLU A 164 -12.60 -4.22 -4.65
N THR A 165 -11.98 -5.36 -4.90
CA THR A 165 -10.76 -5.83 -4.23
C THR A 165 -9.63 -6.16 -5.20
N TYR A 166 -9.90 -6.16 -6.52
CA TYR A 166 -8.98 -6.60 -7.59
C TYR A 166 -8.50 -8.05 -7.43
N ALA A 167 -9.35 -8.91 -6.87
CA ALA A 167 -9.02 -10.30 -6.54
C ALA A 167 -8.66 -11.16 -7.77
N ASP A 168 -9.25 -10.84 -8.92
CA ASP A 168 -9.07 -11.52 -10.21
C ASP A 168 -7.86 -11.03 -11.02
N ILE A 169 -7.20 -9.95 -10.57
CA ILE A 169 -6.00 -9.42 -11.24
C ILE A 169 -4.76 -10.00 -10.59
N SER A 170 -3.91 -10.66 -11.39
CA SER A 170 -2.57 -11.07 -10.99
C SER A 170 -1.62 -9.88 -11.15
N PRO A 171 -1.07 -9.31 -10.05
CA PRO A 171 -0.26 -8.10 -10.15
C PRO A 171 1.07 -8.33 -10.86
N VAL A 172 1.43 -7.42 -11.78
CA VAL A 172 2.78 -7.34 -12.34
C VAL A 172 3.73 -6.76 -11.29
N ARG A 173 4.79 -7.47 -10.93
CA ARG A 173 5.72 -7.08 -9.88
C ARG A 173 6.68 -6.00 -10.35
N LEU A 174 6.43 -4.75 -9.96
CA LEU A 174 7.18 -3.58 -10.40
C LEU A 174 8.49 -3.34 -9.62
N GLY A 175 8.52 -3.65 -8.33
CA GLY A 175 9.68 -3.40 -7.46
C GLY A 175 10.46 -4.65 -7.14
N ASN A 176 10.55 -5.58 -8.06
CA ASN A 176 11.01 -6.93 -7.76
C ASN A 176 12.53 -7.00 -7.56
N ASN A 177 12.95 -7.03 -6.27
CA ASN A 177 14.30 -7.45 -5.91
C ASN A 177 14.44 -8.99 -5.89
N GLY A 178 13.40 -9.73 -6.32
CA GLY A 178 13.33 -11.19 -6.30
C GLY A 178 13.24 -11.80 -4.88
N ILE A 179 13.09 -10.97 -3.84
CA ILE A 179 13.17 -11.42 -2.45
C ILE A 179 11.85 -11.19 -1.71
N SER A 180 11.32 -9.97 -1.73
CA SER A 180 10.12 -9.61 -0.97
C SER A 180 9.05 -8.97 -1.85
N GLY A 181 7.78 -9.26 -1.56
CA GLY A 181 6.66 -8.67 -2.26
C GLY A 181 5.43 -8.49 -1.37
N PHE A 182 4.45 -7.79 -1.92
CA PHE A 182 3.23 -7.40 -1.21
C PHE A 182 2.02 -8.13 -1.76
N ILE A 183 1.09 -8.52 -0.88
CA ILE A 183 -0.23 -9.01 -1.24
C ILE A 183 -1.27 -8.14 -0.54
N SER A 184 -2.09 -7.43 -1.31
CA SER A 184 -3.23 -6.68 -0.77
C SER A 184 -4.35 -7.66 -0.41
N ILE A 185 -4.68 -7.75 0.89
CA ILE A 185 -5.69 -8.68 1.41
C ILE A 185 -7.04 -8.01 1.67
N MET A 186 -7.04 -6.69 1.78
CA MET A 186 -8.24 -5.91 2.04
C MET A 186 -8.06 -4.45 1.62
N ARG A 187 -9.16 -3.73 1.44
CA ARG A 187 -9.20 -2.31 1.09
C ARG A 187 -10.19 -1.55 1.96
N GLY A 188 -9.90 -0.27 2.22
CA GLY A 188 -10.72 0.58 3.07
C GLY A 188 -10.55 0.34 4.56
N CYS A 189 -11.22 1.13 5.39
CA CYS A 189 -11.16 1.02 6.85
C CYS A 189 -12.40 1.63 7.50
N ASP A 190 -12.98 0.90 8.45
CA ASP A 190 -14.20 1.29 9.18
C ASP A 190 -13.94 1.93 10.55
N ASN A 191 -12.68 2.09 10.95
CA ASN A 191 -12.35 2.62 12.27
C ASN A 191 -12.68 4.10 12.47
N MET A 192 -12.83 4.88 11.39
CA MET A 192 -13.25 6.28 11.40
C MET A 192 -12.49 7.14 12.42
N CYS A 193 -11.16 6.92 12.55
CA CYS A 193 -10.30 7.77 13.38
C CYS A 193 -10.38 9.22 12.90
N SER A 194 -10.55 10.18 13.83
CA SER A 194 -10.88 11.58 13.50
C SER A 194 -9.83 12.31 12.65
N PHE A 195 -8.60 11.83 12.64
CA PHE A 195 -7.48 12.41 11.87
C PHE A 195 -7.22 11.68 10.54
N CYS A 196 -7.95 10.59 10.25
CA CYS A 196 -7.62 9.67 9.17
C CYS A 196 -8.43 9.96 7.91
N VAL A 197 -7.72 10.08 6.78
CA VAL A 197 -8.32 10.31 5.46
C VAL A 197 -8.74 9.01 4.75
N VAL A 198 -8.30 7.85 5.24
CA VAL A 198 -8.50 6.55 4.57
C VAL A 198 -9.97 6.23 4.25
N PRO A 199 -10.96 6.40 5.18
CA PRO A 199 -12.35 6.13 4.85
C PRO A 199 -12.90 6.96 3.68
N PHE A 200 -12.31 8.15 3.46
CA PHE A 200 -12.72 9.08 2.40
C PHE A 200 -11.98 8.87 1.08
N THR A 201 -10.86 8.16 1.09
CA THR A 201 -10.04 7.95 -0.11
C THR A 201 -9.97 6.49 -0.55
N ARG A 202 -10.29 5.54 0.34
CA ARG A 202 -10.32 4.10 0.06
C ARG A 202 -11.64 3.43 0.46
N GLY A 203 -12.60 4.21 0.96
CA GLY A 203 -13.95 3.76 1.27
C GLY A 203 -14.03 2.83 2.49
N ARG A 204 -15.14 2.09 2.51
CA ARG A 204 -15.45 1.12 3.55
C ARG A 204 -14.57 -0.12 3.42
N GLU A 205 -14.45 -0.85 4.51
CA GLU A 205 -13.65 -2.07 4.60
C GLU A 205 -14.20 -3.19 3.72
N ARG A 206 -13.32 -3.80 2.94
CA ARG A 206 -13.62 -4.92 2.05
C ARG A 206 -12.48 -5.92 2.12
N SER A 207 -12.79 -7.14 2.53
CA SER A 207 -11.85 -8.27 2.58
C SER A 207 -11.84 -8.99 1.23
N ARG A 208 -10.65 -9.23 0.68
CA ARG A 208 -10.44 -10.05 -0.50
C ARG A 208 -10.62 -11.53 -0.13
N ASP A 209 -11.08 -12.37 -1.04
CA ASP A 209 -11.26 -13.79 -0.78
C ASP A 209 -9.91 -14.49 -0.46
N PRO A 210 -9.90 -15.43 0.47
CA PRO A 210 -8.66 -16.07 0.91
C PRO A 210 -8.03 -16.97 -0.17
N PHE A 211 -8.82 -17.49 -1.12
CA PHE A 211 -8.32 -18.42 -2.13
C PHE A 211 -7.43 -17.70 -3.14
N SER A 212 -7.84 -16.51 -3.60
CA SER A 212 -7.01 -15.69 -4.50
C SER A 212 -5.75 -15.17 -3.79
N ILE A 213 -5.80 -14.89 -2.48
CA ILE A 213 -4.64 -14.49 -1.69
C ILE A 213 -3.62 -15.63 -1.59
N VAL A 214 -4.08 -16.85 -1.29
CA VAL A 214 -3.23 -18.04 -1.22
C VAL A 214 -2.65 -18.37 -2.59
N ALA A 215 -3.44 -18.32 -3.66
CA ALA A 215 -2.97 -18.55 -5.02
C ALA A 215 -1.88 -17.54 -5.44
N GLU A 216 -2.05 -16.27 -5.06
CA GLU A 216 -1.03 -15.23 -5.29
C GLU A 216 0.25 -15.52 -4.49
N ALA A 217 0.13 -15.97 -3.23
CA ALA A 217 1.28 -16.35 -2.41
C ALA A 217 2.03 -17.58 -3.01
N GLU A 218 1.31 -18.58 -3.51
CA GLU A 218 1.89 -19.72 -4.22
C GLU A 218 2.62 -19.30 -5.49
N GLN A 219 2.05 -18.38 -6.26
CA GLN A 219 2.69 -17.85 -7.46
C GLN A 219 3.99 -17.12 -7.12
N MET A 220 3.98 -16.22 -6.12
CA MET A 220 5.18 -15.53 -5.65
C MET A 220 6.25 -16.52 -5.18
N ARG A 221 5.85 -17.57 -4.48
CA ARG A 221 6.78 -18.63 -4.05
C ARG A 221 7.42 -19.34 -5.26
N LYS A 222 6.66 -19.65 -6.31
CA LYS A 222 7.16 -20.25 -7.56
C LYS A 222 8.14 -19.32 -8.28
N GLU A 223 7.89 -18.03 -8.26
CA GLU A 223 8.76 -16.97 -8.80
C GLU A 223 10.02 -16.73 -7.97
N GLY A 224 10.16 -17.40 -6.81
CA GLY A 224 11.37 -17.38 -5.99
C GLY A 224 11.36 -16.39 -4.84
N PHE A 225 10.27 -15.69 -4.57
CA PHE A 225 10.13 -14.78 -3.42
C PHE A 225 10.38 -15.51 -2.11
N LYS A 226 11.04 -14.83 -1.17
CA LYS A 226 11.42 -15.33 0.15
C LYS A 226 10.62 -14.70 1.28
N GLU A 227 9.99 -13.57 1.01
CA GLU A 227 9.20 -12.84 1.99
C GLU A 227 7.92 -12.30 1.33
N ILE A 228 6.79 -12.49 1.99
CA ILE A 228 5.48 -11.98 1.61
C ILE A 228 4.97 -11.09 2.73
N THR A 229 4.55 -9.87 2.41
CA THR A 229 3.90 -8.99 3.37
C THR A 229 2.43 -8.80 2.99
N LEU A 230 1.54 -9.21 3.88
CA LEU A 230 0.10 -8.98 3.75
C LEU A 230 -0.23 -7.53 4.08
N LEU A 231 -0.88 -6.83 3.15
CA LEU A 231 -1.21 -5.41 3.24
C LEU A 231 -2.71 -5.15 3.37
N GLY A 232 -3.05 -4.19 4.22
CA GLY A 232 -4.38 -3.62 4.35
C GLY A 232 -4.32 -2.27 5.07
N GLN A 233 -5.45 -1.63 5.27
CA GLN A 233 -5.55 -0.42 6.09
C GLN A 233 -5.74 -0.76 7.58
N ASN A 234 -6.18 -1.97 7.86
CA ASN A 234 -6.31 -2.58 9.20
C ASN A 234 -6.43 -4.10 9.02
N VAL A 235 -5.31 -4.80 8.90
CA VAL A 235 -5.31 -6.24 8.56
C VAL A 235 -6.00 -7.10 9.60
N ASP A 236 -5.98 -6.69 10.87
CA ASP A 236 -6.58 -7.48 11.96
C ASP A 236 -8.12 -7.54 11.88
N SER A 237 -8.75 -6.60 11.16
CA SER A 237 -10.20 -6.63 10.94
C SER A 237 -10.61 -7.44 9.73
N TYR A 238 -9.64 -8.02 8.99
CA TYR A 238 -9.95 -8.88 7.86
C TYR A 238 -10.97 -9.95 8.27
N LYS A 239 -12.07 -9.96 7.53
CA LYS A 239 -13.14 -10.95 7.69
C LYS A 239 -13.80 -11.16 6.33
N TRP A 240 -13.53 -12.29 5.73
CA TRP A 240 -14.21 -12.68 4.50
C TRP A 240 -15.29 -13.70 4.84
N VAL A 241 -16.45 -13.57 4.19
CA VAL A 241 -17.56 -14.51 4.36
C VAL A 241 -17.84 -15.17 3.03
N ASN A 242 -17.80 -16.49 3.00
CA ASN A 242 -18.13 -17.25 1.81
C ASN A 242 -19.60 -16.99 1.41
N PRO A 243 -19.86 -16.49 0.20
CA PRO A 243 -21.23 -16.15 -0.20
C PRO A 243 -22.16 -17.37 -0.35
N GLU A 244 -21.60 -18.57 -0.52
CA GLU A 244 -22.36 -19.81 -0.70
C GLU A 244 -22.62 -20.54 0.62
N THR A 245 -21.56 -20.67 1.47
CA THR A 245 -21.63 -21.46 2.72
C THR A 245 -21.90 -20.61 3.95
N ASN A 246 -21.75 -19.28 3.84
CA ASN A 246 -21.80 -18.34 4.96
C ASN A 246 -20.72 -18.57 6.05
N GLU A 247 -19.68 -19.34 5.73
CA GLU A 247 -18.54 -19.53 6.59
C GLU A 247 -17.62 -18.32 6.53
N ALA A 248 -17.12 -17.87 7.67
CA ALA A 248 -16.23 -16.73 7.77
C ALA A 248 -14.78 -17.19 7.90
N VAL A 249 -13.87 -16.47 7.25
CA VAL A 249 -12.42 -16.62 7.42
C VAL A 249 -11.89 -15.34 8.08
N SER A 250 -11.28 -15.48 9.25
CA SER A 250 -10.65 -14.41 10.04
C SER A 250 -9.24 -14.10 9.54
N PHE A 251 -8.65 -13.01 10.04
CA PHE A 251 -7.25 -12.69 9.74
C PHE A 251 -6.28 -13.76 10.24
N ALA A 252 -6.51 -14.29 11.44
CA ALA A 252 -5.69 -15.36 12.01
C ALA A 252 -5.69 -16.62 11.13
N GLU A 253 -6.87 -17.03 10.65
CA GLU A 253 -7.01 -18.17 9.74
C GLU A 253 -6.32 -17.89 8.40
N LEU A 254 -6.51 -16.71 7.81
CA LEU A 254 -5.83 -16.31 6.59
C LEU A 254 -4.30 -16.34 6.75
N LEU A 255 -3.79 -15.80 7.86
CA LEU A 255 -2.36 -15.78 8.17
C LEU A 255 -1.77 -17.19 8.20
N VAL A 256 -2.50 -18.13 8.81
CA VAL A 256 -2.15 -19.57 8.85
C VAL A 256 -2.19 -20.19 7.44
N LEU A 257 -3.21 -19.88 6.63
CA LEU A 257 -3.30 -20.39 5.25
C LEU A 257 -2.10 -19.95 4.42
N VAL A 258 -1.71 -18.68 4.51
CA VAL A 258 -0.54 -18.14 3.78
C VAL A 258 0.76 -18.74 4.33
N ALA A 259 0.91 -18.91 5.64
CA ALA A 259 2.10 -19.51 6.25
C ALA A 259 2.31 -20.97 5.81
N LYS A 260 1.24 -21.71 5.54
CA LYS A 260 1.28 -23.10 5.06
C LYS A 260 1.68 -23.25 3.59
N VAL A 261 1.72 -22.18 2.81
CA VAL A 261 2.14 -22.24 1.39
C VAL A 261 3.56 -22.80 1.25
N ASP A 262 4.50 -22.31 2.06
CA ASP A 262 5.86 -22.87 2.16
C ASP A 262 6.52 -22.34 3.46
N GLU A 263 6.98 -23.23 4.31
CA GLU A 263 7.63 -22.90 5.59
C GLU A 263 8.93 -22.07 5.42
N ARG A 264 9.52 -22.05 4.22
CA ARG A 264 10.71 -21.26 3.90
C ARG A 264 10.40 -19.84 3.49
N VAL A 265 9.12 -19.51 3.25
CA VAL A 265 8.68 -18.15 2.92
C VAL A 265 8.33 -17.43 4.20
N ARG A 266 8.98 -16.31 4.44
CA ARG A 266 8.70 -15.46 5.59
C ARG A 266 7.40 -14.68 5.35
N VAL A 267 6.48 -14.76 6.30
CA VAL A 267 5.20 -14.05 6.25
C VAL A 267 5.22 -12.88 7.22
N ARG A 268 4.89 -11.70 6.70
CA ARG A 268 4.69 -10.47 7.46
C ARG A 268 3.31 -9.91 7.21
N PHE A 269 2.90 -9.00 8.04
CA PHE A 269 1.72 -8.20 7.83
C PHE A 269 1.94 -6.77 8.30
N SER A 270 1.17 -5.83 7.79
CA SER A 270 1.34 -4.42 8.09
C SER A 270 0.01 -3.73 8.28
N THR A 271 0.00 -2.82 9.23
CA THR A 271 -1.10 -1.95 9.62
C THR A 271 -2.12 -2.65 10.50
N SER A 272 -1.72 -2.88 11.75
CA SER A 272 -2.60 -3.34 12.83
C SER A 272 -3.28 -2.18 13.54
N HIS A 273 -4.48 -2.46 14.05
CA HIS A 273 -5.16 -1.54 14.97
C HIS A 273 -5.28 -2.20 16.35
N PRO A 274 -4.85 -1.54 17.44
CA PRO A 274 -4.82 -2.16 18.76
C PRO A 274 -6.13 -2.82 19.19
N LYS A 275 -7.25 -2.24 18.80
CA LYS A 275 -8.60 -2.75 19.14
C LYS A 275 -8.90 -4.10 18.46
N ASP A 276 -8.37 -4.33 17.26
CA ASP A 276 -8.80 -5.41 16.39
C ASP A 276 -7.87 -6.63 16.44
N ILE A 277 -6.61 -6.48 16.84
CA ILE A 277 -5.70 -7.62 17.01
C ILE A 277 -6.17 -8.50 18.17
N ASP A 278 -6.48 -9.74 17.88
CA ASP A 278 -6.94 -10.75 18.85
C ASP A 278 -5.84 -11.73 19.27
N ASP A 279 -6.14 -12.64 20.21
CA ASP A 279 -5.20 -13.62 20.70
C ASP A 279 -4.95 -14.72 19.65
N GLU A 280 -5.90 -15.01 18.76
CA GLU A 280 -5.76 -15.97 17.67
C GLU A 280 -4.65 -15.59 16.70
N VAL A 281 -4.51 -14.29 16.38
CA VAL A 281 -3.39 -13.76 15.59
C VAL A 281 -2.07 -13.97 16.32
N LEU A 282 -2.04 -13.74 17.65
CA LEU A 282 -0.83 -13.95 18.45
C LEU A 282 -0.46 -15.43 18.53
N PHE A 283 -1.43 -16.33 18.62
CA PHE A 283 -1.19 -17.77 18.59
C PHE A 283 -0.67 -18.22 17.20
N ALA A 284 -1.23 -17.69 16.11
CA ALA A 284 -0.70 -17.97 14.78
C ALA A 284 0.78 -17.56 14.65
N ILE A 285 1.17 -16.37 15.15
CA ILE A 285 2.57 -15.91 15.14
C ILE A 285 3.46 -16.86 15.97
N ARG A 286 3.01 -17.27 17.14
CA ARG A 286 3.76 -18.17 18.03
C ARG A 286 3.96 -19.57 17.41
N ASP A 287 2.92 -20.11 16.78
CA ASP A 287 2.84 -21.52 16.39
C ASP A 287 3.46 -21.77 14.99
N TYR A 288 3.60 -20.74 14.16
CA TYR A 288 4.18 -20.82 12.81
C TYR A 288 5.49 -20.06 12.70
N ALA A 289 6.61 -20.75 12.72
CA ALA A 289 7.96 -20.18 12.76
C ALA A 289 8.32 -19.27 11.57
N ASN A 290 7.62 -19.40 10.44
CA ASN A 290 7.80 -18.56 9.27
C ASN A 290 6.96 -17.26 9.31
N ILE A 291 6.07 -17.08 10.29
CA ILE A 291 5.44 -15.80 10.55
C ILE A 291 6.38 -14.97 11.43
N CYS A 292 6.65 -13.74 11.04
CA CYS A 292 7.59 -12.89 11.78
C CYS A 292 7.05 -12.47 13.15
N ASN A 293 7.87 -12.61 14.20
CA ASN A 293 7.63 -12.11 15.56
C ASN A 293 7.75 -10.57 15.61
N TYR A 294 6.97 -9.89 14.76
CA TYR A 294 6.97 -8.44 14.64
C TYR A 294 5.57 -7.91 14.41
N ILE A 295 5.15 -6.98 15.26
CA ILE A 295 3.83 -6.34 15.17
C ILE A 295 4.02 -4.81 15.15
N HIS A 296 3.51 -4.15 14.10
CA HIS A 296 3.39 -2.69 14.07
C HIS A 296 2.03 -2.29 14.63
N LEU A 297 2.01 -1.73 15.85
CA LEU A 297 0.78 -1.46 16.60
C LEU A 297 0.72 0.02 17.03
N PRO A 298 0.24 0.93 16.15
CA PRO A 298 0.24 2.36 16.40
C PRO A 298 -0.65 2.76 17.57
N VAL A 299 -0.06 3.23 18.67
CA VAL A 299 -0.78 3.75 19.85
C VAL A 299 -1.43 5.11 19.57
N GLN A 300 -0.83 5.92 18.72
CA GLN A 300 -1.17 7.29 18.33
C GLN A 300 -0.97 8.33 19.44
N SER A 301 -1.35 8.07 20.70
CA SER A 301 -1.10 8.96 21.84
C SER A 301 -1.01 8.18 23.16
N GLY A 302 -0.15 8.65 24.08
CA GLY A 302 -0.08 8.16 25.46
C GLY A 302 -1.16 8.71 26.39
N SER A 303 -2.07 9.55 25.92
CA SER A 303 -3.15 10.16 26.69
C SER A 303 -4.52 9.59 26.32
N SER A 304 -5.23 8.97 27.29
CA SER A 304 -6.57 8.41 27.07
C SER A 304 -7.56 9.49 26.59
N ARG A 305 -7.45 10.74 27.07
CA ARG A 305 -8.26 11.87 26.61
C ARG A 305 -8.02 12.18 25.13
N ILE A 306 -6.77 12.15 24.68
CA ILE A 306 -6.45 12.38 23.27
C ILE A 306 -6.90 11.20 22.41
N LEU A 307 -6.71 9.96 22.88
CA LEU A 307 -7.21 8.77 22.17
C LEU A 307 -8.72 8.81 21.95
N GLU A 308 -9.49 9.28 22.95
CA GLU A 308 -10.93 9.49 22.82
C GLU A 308 -11.26 10.55 21.75
N LEU A 309 -10.60 11.71 21.77
CA LEU A 309 -10.75 12.74 20.72
C LEU A 309 -10.35 12.27 19.33
N MET A 310 -9.37 11.35 19.26
CA MET A 310 -8.96 10.66 18.01
C MET A 310 -9.92 9.56 17.58
N ASN A 311 -10.96 9.27 18.35
CA ASN A 311 -11.89 8.15 18.10
C ASN A 311 -11.21 6.78 18.05
N ARG A 312 -10.19 6.55 18.90
CA ARG A 312 -9.39 5.30 18.86
C ARG A 312 -10.05 4.10 19.53
N LYS A 313 -11.13 4.29 20.30
CA LYS A 313 -11.92 3.22 20.94
C LYS A 313 -11.15 2.37 21.98
N TYR A 314 -10.03 2.87 22.50
CA TYR A 314 -9.28 2.27 23.60
C TYR A 314 -8.59 3.36 24.44
N THR A 315 -8.24 3.01 25.70
CA THR A 315 -7.48 3.87 26.61
C THR A 315 -5.99 3.47 26.61
N ARG A 316 -5.15 4.32 27.22
CA ARG A 316 -3.74 4.00 27.48
C ARG A 316 -3.58 2.69 28.25
N GLU A 317 -4.35 2.49 29.31
CA GLU A 317 -4.27 1.33 30.20
C GLU A 317 -4.68 0.06 29.44
N TRP A 318 -5.67 0.16 28.57
CA TRP A 318 -6.08 -0.93 27.70
C TRP A 318 -4.95 -1.32 26.72
N TYR A 319 -4.31 -0.32 26.11
CA TYR A 319 -3.18 -0.55 25.20
C TYR A 319 -2.00 -1.22 25.93
N GLN A 320 -1.66 -0.75 27.14
CA GLN A 320 -0.62 -1.36 27.96
C GLN A 320 -0.91 -2.84 28.30
N LYS A 321 -2.17 -3.16 28.60
CA LYS A 321 -2.59 -4.58 28.80
C LYS A 321 -2.41 -5.40 27.54
N LYS A 322 -2.74 -4.86 26.35
CA LYS A 322 -2.55 -5.53 25.06
C LYS A 322 -1.07 -5.80 24.80
N ILE A 323 -0.20 -4.82 25.02
CA ILE A 323 1.26 -5.00 24.89
C ILE A 323 1.77 -6.09 25.84
N LYS A 324 1.33 -6.07 27.09
CA LYS A 324 1.70 -7.11 28.05
C LYS A 324 1.23 -8.49 27.56
N ARG A 325 0.01 -8.59 27.05
CA ARG A 325 -0.54 -9.85 26.49
C ARG A 325 0.27 -10.36 25.29
N ILE A 326 0.74 -9.47 24.42
CA ILE A 326 1.62 -9.85 23.31
C ILE A 326 2.89 -10.51 23.85
N TYR A 327 3.57 -9.92 24.82
CA TYR A 327 4.80 -10.49 25.41
C TYR A 327 4.57 -11.75 26.25
N GLU A 328 3.35 -11.94 26.80
CA GLU A 328 2.99 -13.18 27.48
C GLU A 328 2.88 -14.35 26.49
N ILE A 329 2.35 -14.12 25.28
CA ILE A 329 2.16 -15.17 24.27
C ILE A 329 3.42 -15.33 23.41
N ILE A 330 4.09 -14.23 23.06
CA ILE A 330 5.28 -14.19 22.19
C ILE A 330 6.37 -13.37 22.89
N PRO A 331 7.17 -13.99 23.80
CA PRO A 331 8.13 -13.25 24.63
C PRO A 331 9.21 -12.49 23.85
N ASP A 332 9.57 -12.95 22.66
CA ASP A 332 10.58 -12.37 21.76
C ASP A 332 9.96 -11.47 20.65
N CYS A 333 8.68 -11.11 20.78
CA CYS A 333 8.02 -10.24 19.81
C CYS A 333 8.65 -8.84 19.81
N THR A 334 8.93 -8.32 18.62
CA THR A 334 9.27 -6.91 18.44
C THR A 334 8.01 -6.13 18.13
N VAL A 335 7.69 -5.14 18.97
CA VAL A 335 6.54 -4.25 18.74
C VAL A 335 7.03 -2.87 18.39
N SER A 336 6.58 -2.34 17.26
CA SER A 336 6.77 -0.94 16.88
C SER A 336 5.47 -0.16 16.95
N SER A 337 5.57 1.14 17.13
CA SER A 337 4.40 2.00 17.28
C SER A 337 4.66 3.39 16.73
N ASP A 338 3.60 4.03 16.23
CA ASP A 338 3.60 5.43 15.84
C ASP A 338 2.82 6.26 16.88
N THR A 339 3.31 7.47 17.09
CA THR A 339 2.57 8.53 17.79
C THR A 339 2.36 9.69 16.85
N VAL A 340 1.16 10.27 16.86
CA VAL A 340 0.88 11.47 16.08
C VAL A 340 1.54 12.68 16.74
N SER A 341 2.46 13.30 16.01
CA SER A 341 3.09 14.56 16.41
C SER A 341 2.98 15.55 15.26
N TYR A 342 2.20 16.61 15.47
CA TYR A 342 2.08 17.69 14.48
C TYR A 342 2.86 18.89 15.00
N THR A 343 3.79 19.42 14.22
CA THR A 343 4.63 20.58 14.60
C THR A 343 3.84 21.86 14.81
N HIS A 344 2.61 21.93 14.30
CA HIS A 344 1.67 23.05 14.49
C HIS A 344 0.69 22.86 15.67
N LEU A 345 0.68 21.68 16.30
CA LEU A 345 -0.04 21.47 17.55
C LEU A 345 0.79 21.98 18.72
N THR A 346 0.14 22.61 19.65
CA THR A 346 0.78 23.22 20.82
C THR A 346 1.55 22.18 21.66
N LEU A 347 2.65 22.61 22.25
CA LEU A 347 3.56 21.85 23.12
C LEU A 347 2.90 20.82 24.07
N PRO A 348 1.71 21.04 24.67
CA PRO A 348 1.04 20.05 25.49
C PRO A 348 0.77 18.70 24.83
N THR A 349 0.68 18.66 23.52
CA THR A 349 0.45 17.41 22.77
C THR A 349 1.73 16.58 22.65
N ILE A 350 2.89 17.21 22.66
CA ILE A 350 4.21 16.56 22.53
C ILE A 350 4.63 15.92 23.87
N TYR A 351 4.22 16.53 25.00
CA TYR A 351 4.58 16.08 26.35
C TYR A 351 3.57 15.10 26.98
N SER A 352 2.52 14.70 26.24
CA SER A 352 1.50 13.77 26.73
C SER A 352 1.82 12.30 26.44
N VAL A 353 3.04 12.01 26.01
CA VAL A 353 3.51 10.65 25.68
C VAL A 353 4.15 10.03 26.92
#